data_231dec052e1821704568cba4dc71ba50
#
_entry.id   231dec052e1821704568cba4dc71ba50
#
_cell.length_a   1.000
_cell.length_b   1.000
_cell.length_c   1.000
_cell.angle_alpha   90.00
_cell.angle_beta   90.00
_cell.angle_gamma   90.00
#
_symmetry.space_group_name_H-M   'P 1'
#
loop_
_entity.id
_entity.type
_entity.pdbx_description
1 polymer ?
#
loop_
_entity_poly.entity_id
_entity_poly.type
_entity_poly.pdbx_seq_one_letter_code
_entity_poly.pdbx_strand_id
1 'polypeptide(L)'
;MRYHLFVMIKVQEYLRADGSNPYKVWFDSLGAQAAAKVVTAKLRLELGNTSSVKWFGGIGGYVIDWGPGYRIYLARDGEALIILFGGGTKRGQQKDIDQAKALHAEYKERKNILTTAKKVKR
;
A
#
# COMPACT_ATOMS: atom_id res chain seq x y z
N MET A 1 -9.71 29.73 15.64
CA MET A 1 -8.55 29.31 14.87
C MET A 1 -8.53 27.78 14.76
N ARG A 2 -8.49 27.27 13.57
CA ARG A 2 -8.45 25.81 13.38
C ARG A 2 -7.03 25.33 13.27
N TYR A 3 -6.69 24.38 14.10
CA TYR A 3 -5.43 23.70 14.00
C TYR A 3 -5.63 22.47 13.10
N HIS A 4 -4.91 22.41 12.00
CA HIS A 4 -4.82 21.18 11.24
C HIS A 4 -3.79 20.29 11.92
N LEU A 5 -4.30 19.33 12.64
CA LEU A 5 -3.46 18.26 13.15
C LEU A 5 -3.14 17.35 11.95
N PHE A 6 -1.92 17.44 11.47
CA PHE A 6 -1.43 16.46 10.50
C PHE A 6 -1.28 15.12 11.23
N VAL A 7 -2.16 14.22 10.93
CA VAL A 7 -2.01 12.85 11.39
C VAL A 7 -0.97 12.20 10.48
N MET A 8 0.22 11.99 10.99
CA MET A 8 1.23 11.20 10.31
C MET A 8 0.71 9.79 10.14
N ILE A 9 0.83 9.25 8.92
CA ILE A 9 0.44 7.89 8.61
C ILE A 9 1.71 7.06 8.51
N LYS A 10 1.75 5.94 9.20
CA LYS A 10 2.80 4.95 9.00
C LYS A 10 2.51 4.22 7.69
N VAL A 11 3.48 4.20 6.79
CA VAL A 11 3.39 3.48 5.53
C VAL A 11 4.34 2.29 5.58
N GLN A 12 3.80 1.11 5.52
CA GLN A 12 4.54 -0.14 5.70
C GLN A 12 4.41 -1.01 4.46
N GLU A 13 5.53 -1.54 3.99
CA GLU A 13 5.54 -2.52 2.92
C GLU A 13 5.12 -3.88 3.46
N TYR A 14 4.26 -4.57 2.75
CA TYR A 14 3.79 -5.89 3.18
C TYR A 14 4.90 -6.93 3.02
N LEU A 15 5.27 -7.56 4.13
CA LEU A 15 6.17 -8.72 4.15
C LEU A 15 5.33 -9.99 4.31
N ARG A 16 5.45 -10.90 3.35
CA ARG A 16 4.76 -12.18 3.42
C ARG A 16 5.43 -13.10 4.46
N ALA A 17 4.79 -14.21 4.76
CA ALA A 17 5.29 -15.16 5.76
C ALA A 17 6.69 -15.69 5.44
N ASP A 18 7.02 -15.83 4.15
CA ASP A 18 8.33 -16.28 3.68
C ASP A 18 9.38 -15.16 3.62
N GLY A 19 9.02 -13.94 4.04
CA GLY A 19 9.90 -12.78 4.01
C GLY A 19 9.92 -12.03 2.68
N SER A 20 9.22 -12.51 1.66
CA SER A 20 9.15 -11.80 0.38
C SER A 20 8.35 -10.50 0.51
N ASN A 21 8.72 -9.53 -0.32
CA ASN A 21 8.15 -8.18 -0.30
C ASN A 21 7.71 -7.81 -1.72
N PRO A 22 6.44 -8.03 -2.06
CA PRO A 22 5.94 -7.77 -3.42
C PRO A 22 6.09 -6.31 -3.87
N TYR A 23 5.88 -5.36 -2.97
CA TYR A 23 6.07 -3.94 -3.28
C TYR A 23 7.52 -3.66 -3.67
N LYS A 24 8.49 -4.16 -2.91
CA LYS A 24 9.91 -3.93 -3.17
C LYS A 24 10.33 -4.55 -4.49
N VAL A 25 9.85 -5.76 -4.80
CA VAL A 25 10.13 -6.41 -6.09
C VAL A 25 9.65 -5.52 -7.24
N TRP A 26 8.43 -5.01 -7.15
CA TRP A 26 7.91 -4.08 -8.15
C TRP A 26 8.73 -2.80 -8.20
N PHE A 27 9.00 -2.19 -7.07
CA PHE A 27 9.75 -0.93 -6.98
C PHE A 27 11.14 -1.07 -7.61
N ASP A 28 11.84 -2.16 -7.32
CA ASP A 28 13.19 -2.42 -7.83
C ASP A 28 13.21 -2.64 -9.35
N SER A 29 12.07 -2.94 -9.96
CA SER A 29 11.94 -3.10 -11.42
C SER A 29 11.81 -1.76 -12.17
N LEU A 30 11.60 -0.66 -11.45
CA LEU A 30 11.33 0.64 -12.06
C LEU A 30 12.61 1.35 -12.50
N GLY A 31 12.51 2.13 -13.58
CA GLY A 31 13.57 3.06 -13.94
C GLY A 31 13.67 4.20 -12.93
N ALA A 32 14.78 4.92 -12.95
CA ALA A 32 15.10 5.93 -11.95
C ALA A 32 14.03 7.02 -11.81
N GLN A 33 13.49 7.50 -12.94
CA GLN A 33 12.47 8.56 -12.92
C GLN A 33 11.16 8.07 -12.32
N ALA A 34 10.72 6.87 -12.70
CA ALA A 34 9.51 6.26 -12.14
C ALA A 34 9.68 5.99 -10.64
N ALA A 35 10.83 5.46 -10.24
CA ALA A 35 11.13 5.22 -8.83
C ALA A 35 11.07 6.51 -8.01
N ALA A 36 11.59 7.61 -8.53
CA ALA A 36 11.53 8.90 -7.86
C ALA A 36 10.09 9.37 -7.65
N LYS A 37 9.21 9.14 -8.64
CA LYS A 37 7.79 9.45 -8.53
C LYS A 37 7.10 8.62 -7.45
N VAL A 38 7.47 7.36 -7.34
CA VAL A 38 6.93 6.45 -6.33
C VAL A 38 7.40 6.84 -4.93
N VAL A 39 8.67 7.20 -4.77
CA VAL A 39 9.20 7.70 -3.49
C VAL A 39 8.44 8.95 -3.03
N THR A 40 8.20 9.89 -3.95
CA THR A 40 7.41 11.10 -3.65
C THR A 40 5.99 10.76 -3.21
N ALA A 41 5.35 9.82 -3.90
CA ALA A 41 3.99 9.37 -3.55
C ALA A 41 3.95 8.77 -2.14
N LYS A 42 4.92 7.90 -1.82
CA LYS A 42 5.03 7.30 -0.49
C LYS A 42 5.19 8.36 0.60
N LEU A 43 6.04 9.36 0.34
CA LEU A 43 6.24 10.47 1.27
C LEU A 43 4.95 11.25 1.51
N ARG A 44 4.17 11.52 0.45
CA ARG A 44 2.88 12.21 0.58
C ARG A 44 1.90 11.40 1.43
N LEU A 45 1.87 10.09 1.26
CA LEU A 45 1.06 9.21 2.10
C LEU A 45 1.47 9.31 3.57
N GLU A 46 2.77 9.29 3.84
CA GLU A 46 3.30 9.42 5.21
C GLU A 46 2.92 10.75 5.85
N LEU A 47 2.80 11.81 5.05
CA LEU A 47 2.35 13.12 5.50
C LEU A 47 0.82 13.21 5.63
N GLY A 48 0.10 12.12 5.42
CA GLY A 48 -1.36 12.07 5.57
C GLY A 48 -2.14 12.47 4.32
N ASN A 49 -1.47 12.72 3.20
CA ASN A 49 -2.15 13.11 1.98
C ASN A 49 -2.55 11.87 1.17
N THR A 50 -3.84 11.52 1.25
CA THR A 50 -4.43 10.39 0.53
C THR A 50 -5.31 10.83 -0.63
N SER A 51 -5.25 12.11 -1.05
CA SER A 51 -6.13 12.64 -2.07
C SER A 51 -5.97 12.00 -3.44
N SER A 52 -4.80 11.44 -3.74
CA SER A 52 -4.53 10.76 -5.01
C SER A 52 -4.91 9.27 -4.99
N VAL A 53 -5.43 8.77 -3.88
CA VAL A 53 -5.85 7.36 -3.76
C VAL A 53 -7.27 7.21 -4.24
N LYS A 54 -7.49 6.28 -5.17
CA LYS A 54 -8.81 5.82 -5.57
C LYS A 54 -9.11 4.52 -4.85
N TRP A 55 -10.18 4.50 -4.06
CA TRP A 55 -10.56 3.36 -3.24
C TRP A 55 -11.56 2.47 -3.99
N PHE A 56 -11.36 1.17 -3.92
CA PHE A 56 -12.25 0.19 -4.54
C PHE A 56 -12.09 -1.19 -3.89
N GLY A 57 -13.20 -1.80 -3.51
CA GLY A 57 -13.19 -3.18 -3.01
C GLY A 57 -12.25 -3.44 -1.83
N GLY A 58 -12.13 -2.52 -0.89
CA GLY A 58 -11.31 -2.67 0.31
C GLY A 58 -9.84 -2.34 0.12
N ILE A 59 -9.38 -2.11 -1.10
CA ILE A 59 -8.03 -1.62 -1.38
C ILE A 59 -8.10 -0.27 -2.09
N GLY A 60 -6.95 0.38 -2.20
CA GLY A 60 -6.81 1.62 -2.94
C GLY A 60 -5.66 1.56 -3.92
N GLY A 61 -5.73 2.45 -4.91
CA GLY A 61 -4.63 2.68 -5.83
C GLY A 61 -4.21 4.14 -5.79
N TYR A 62 -2.98 4.40 -5.38
CA TYR A 62 -2.42 5.75 -5.50
C TYR A 62 -2.04 5.99 -6.94
N VAL A 63 -2.70 6.96 -7.58
CA VAL A 63 -2.54 7.23 -9.00
C VAL A 63 -1.40 8.22 -9.20
N ILE A 64 -0.43 7.84 -10.02
CA ILE A 64 0.67 8.70 -10.46
C ILE A 64 0.47 8.95 -11.94
N ASP A 65 0.01 10.15 -12.29
CA ASP A 65 -0.27 10.54 -13.67
C ASP A 65 1.00 11.07 -14.34
N TRP A 66 1.90 10.13 -14.64
CA TRP A 66 3.17 10.42 -15.28
C TRP A 66 3.60 9.22 -16.12
N GLY A 67 4.18 9.47 -17.29
CA GLY A 67 4.62 8.41 -18.19
C GLY A 67 3.46 7.49 -18.58
N PRO A 68 3.63 6.17 -18.50
CA PRO A 68 2.56 5.22 -18.82
C PRO A 68 1.44 5.19 -17.78
N GLY A 69 1.52 6.00 -16.74
CA GLY A 69 0.61 5.97 -15.62
C GLY A 69 0.95 4.83 -14.66
N TYR A 70 1.28 5.17 -13.41
CA TYR A 70 1.61 4.19 -12.39
C TYR A 70 0.57 4.19 -11.29
N ARG A 71 0.41 3.06 -10.63
CA ARG A 71 -0.43 2.94 -9.44
C ARG A 71 0.29 2.14 -8.38
N ILE A 72 0.20 2.62 -7.14
CA ILE A 72 0.66 1.90 -5.97
C ILE A 72 -0.57 1.32 -5.30
N TYR A 73 -0.64 0.00 -5.17
CA TYR A 73 -1.78 -0.66 -4.53
C TYR A 73 -1.53 -0.81 -3.04
N LEU A 74 -2.55 -0.44 -2.28
CA LEU A 74 -2.44 -0.33 -0.83
C LEU A 74 -3.77 -0.66 -0.14
N ALA A 75 -3.70 -0.85 1.16
CA ALA A 75 -4.89 -0.90 2.00
C ALA A 75 -4.64 -0.06 3.26
N ARG A 76 -5.72 0.41 3.84
CA ARG A 76 -5.67 1.16 5.09
C ARG A 76 -6.05 0.22 6.23
N ASP A 77 -5.24 0.22 7.29
CA ASP A 77 -5.53 -0.52 8.51
C ASP A 77 -5.69 0.48 9.65
N GLY A 78 -6.94 0.89 9.89
CA GLY A 78 -7.24 1.97 10.80
C GLY A 78 -6.87 3.34 10.22
N GLU A 79 -6.74 4.34 11.07
CA GLU A 79 -6.52 5.72 10.63
C GLU A 79 -5.05 6.06 10.38
N ALA A 80 -4.14 5.35 11.02
CA ALA A 80 -2.74 5.73 11.07
C ALA A 80 -1.79 4.76 10.36
N LEU A 81 -2.30 3.73 9.67
CA LEU A 81 -1.47 2.73 9.02
C LEU A 81 -1.96 2.43 7.61
N ILE A 82 -1.02 2.49 6.66
CA ILE A 82 -1.23 2.07 5.27
C ILE A 82 -0.23 0.97 4.95
N ILE A 83 -0.72 -0.09 4.31
CA ILE A 83 0.09 -1.24 3.89
C ILE A 83 0.21 -1.20 2.37
N LEU A 84 1.44 -1.29 1.85
CA LEU A 84 1.71 -1.32 0.41
C LEU A 84 1.87 -2.76 -0.05
N PHE A 85 1.16 -3.13 -1.12
CA PHE A 85 1.16 -4.50 -1.66
C PHE A 85 1.90 -4.64 -2.98
N GLY A 86 2.08 -3.57 -3.71
CA GLY A 86 2.72 -3.61 -5.00
C GLY A 86 2.30 -2.46 -5.87
N GLY A 87 2.50 -2.59 -7.15
CA GLY A 87 2.12 -1.55 -8.09
C GLY A 87 2.12 -2.07 -9.52
N GLY A 88 1.84 -1.17 -10.43
CA GLY A 88 1.81 -1.48 -11.84
C GLY A 88 1.53 -0.25 -12.65
N THR A 89 1.41 -0.45 -13.96
CA THR A 89 0.99 0.60 -14.89
C THR A 89 -0.49 0.48 -15.18
N LYS A 90 -1.04 1.47 -15.85
CA LYS A 90 -2.43 1.46 -16.32
C LYS A 90 -2.71 0.23 -17.19
N ARG A 91 -1.71 -0.23 -17.94
CA ARG A 91 -1.77 -1.45 -18.72
C ARG A 91 -1.58 -2.65 -17.79
N GLY A 92 -2.46 -3.63 -17.82
CA GLY A 92 -2.41 -4.79 -16.90
C GLY A 92 -3.00 -4.52 -15.52
N GLN A 93 -3.74 -3.45 -15.39
CA GLN A 93 -4.32 -2.99 -14.13
C GLN A 93 -5.15 -4.07 -13.41
N GLN A 94 -5.97 -4.83 -14.14
CA GLN A 94 -6.84 -5.82 -13.50
C GLN A 94 -6.05 -6.94 -12.82
N LYS A 95 -4.99 -7.41 -13.46
CA LYS A 95 -4.11 -8.43 -12.87
C LYS A 95 -3.44 -7.93 -11.59
N ASP A 96 -2.97 -6.68 -11.62
CA ASP A 96 -2.30 -6.08 -10.47
C ASP A 96 -3.27 -5.84 -9.31
N ILE A 97 -4.51 -5.45 -9.62
CA ILE A 97 -5.58 -5.31 -8.64
C ILE A 97 -5.90 -6.65 -7.98
N ASP A 98 -6.05 -7.70 -8.79
CA ASP A 98 -6.37 -9.03 -8.28
C ASP A 98 -5.27 -9.55 -7.35
N GLN A 99 -4.03 -9.32 -7.71
CA GLN A 99 -2.89 -9.67 -6.87
C GLN A 99 -2.88 -8.88 -5.55
N ALA A 100 -3.14 -7.59 -5.62
CA ALA A 100 -3.20 -6.75 -4.41
C ALA A 100 -4.33 -7.18 -3.48
N LYS A 101 -5.48 -7.53 -4.02
CA LYS A 101 -6.62 -8.05 -3.25
C LYS A 101 -6.26 -9.36 -2.55
N ALA A 102 -5.58 -10.26 -3.24
CA ALA A 102 -5.14 -11.53 -2.67
C ALA A 102 -4.14 -11.29 -1.52
N LEU A 103 -3.19 -10.39 -1.70
CA LEU A 103 -2.21 -10.05 -0.67
C LEU A 103 -2.87 -9.36 0.54
N HIS A 104 -3.87 -8.51 0.29
CA HIS A 104 -4.64 -7.89 1.37
C HIS A 104 -5.41 -8.94 2.18
N ALA A 105 -6.02 -9.91 1.51
CA ALA A 105 -6.72 -11.00 2.18
C ALA A 105 -5.73 -11.82 3.05
N GLU A 106 -4.55 -12.12 2.52
CA GLU A 106 -3.48 -12.79 3.25
C GLU A 106 -3.05 -11.99 4.48
N TYR A 107 -2.86 -10.68 4.33
CA TYR A 107 -2.50 -9.78 5.43
C TYR A 107 -3.55 -9.84 6.55
N LYS A 108 -4.82 -9.74 6.19
CA LYS A 108 -5.92 -9.76 7.18
C LYS A 108 -5.98 -11.09 7.92
N GLU A 109 -5.82 -12.19 7.21
CA GLU A 109 -5.83 -13.53 7.81
C GLU A 109 -4.67 -13.71 8.79
N ARG A 110 -3.47 -13.32 8.38
CA ARG A 110 -2.29 -13.40 9.25
C ARG A 110 -2.45 -12.54 10.50
N LYS A 111 -3.02 -11.35 10.36
CA LYS A 111 -3.31 -10.47 11.48
C LYS A 111 -4.31 -11.11 12.45
N ASN A 112 -5.35 -11.76 11.96
CA ASN A 112 -6.35 -12.45 12.77
C ASN A 112 -5.74 -13.63 13.51
N ILE A 113 -4.88 -14.41 12.87
CA ILE A 113 -4.18 -15.53 13.48
C ILE A 113 -3.32 -15.04 14.65
N LEU A 114 -2.54 -13.96 14.44
CA LEU A 114 -1.71 -13.39 15.50
C LEU A 114 -2.54 -12.86 16.67
N THR A 115 -3.66 -12.22 16.39
CA THR A 115 -4.57 -11.73 17.42
C THR A 115 -5.17 -12.88 18.24
N THR A 116 -5.59 -13.94 17.56
CA THR A 116 -6.13 -15.14 18.22
C THR A 116 -5.07 -15.82 19.07
N ALA A 117 -3.85 -15.97 18.56
CA ALA A 117 -2.74 -16.55 19.31
C ALA A 117 -2.42 -15.77 20.60
N LYS A 118 -2.45 -14.42 20.53
CA LYS A 118 -2.26 -13.56 21.69
C LYS A 118 -3.35 -13.75 22.74
N LYS A 119 -4.60 -13.97 22.32
CA LYS A 119 -5.71 -14.23 23.24
C LYS A 119 -5.59 -15.58 23.94
N VAL A 120 -5.06 -16.57 23.25
CA VAL A 120 -4.94 -17.94 23.79
C VAL A 120 -3.78 -18.06 24.77
N LYS A 121 -2.78 -17.19 24.69
CA LYS A 121 -1.60 -17.22 25.56
C LYS A 121 -1.79 -16.66 26.97
N ARG A 122 -2.98 -16.45 27.39
CA ARG A 122 -3.25 -16.04 28.77
C ARG A 122 -3.16 -17.19 29.74
#